data_eef5b0701cd467ce46edcff59d4576c3
#
_entry.id   eef5b0701cd467ce46edcff59d4576c3
#
_cell.length_a   1.000
_cell.length_b   1.000
_cell.length_c   1.000
_cell.angle_alpha   90.00
_cell.angle_beta   90.00
_cell.angle_gamma   90.00
#
_symmetry.space_group_name_H-M   'P 1'
#
loop_
_entity.id
_entity.type
_entity.pdbx_description
1 polymer ?
#
loop_
_entity_poly.entity_id
_entity_poly.type
_entity_poly.pdbx_seq_one_letter_code
_entity_poly.pdbx_strand_id
1 'polypeptide(L)'
;MKRLLCCVMAMVLAVTMLPVFGNAASYGEEVVTEVFADGSYETESIYKMQTRAGGTVSGSKVKNYYDSKGTLCWQFVLNGSFSYTGSSATCTSSTCSVSIYSQGWYVISKNASKSGNTASANATMGESSGGVLANQVSASLTLRCDKNGNLS
;
A
#
# COMPACT_ATOMS: atom_id res chain seq x y z
N MET A 1 -36.33 -28.33 -44.76
CA MET A 1 -35.56 -28.42 -43.54
C MET A 1 -34.20 -27.77 -43.79
N LYS A 2 -34.06 -26.49 -43.48
CA LYS A 2 -32.81 -25.73 -43.65
C LYS A 2 -32.21 -25.47 -42.26
N ARG A 3 -31.05 -26.09 -41.99
CA ARG A 3 -30.29 -25.88 -40.74
C ARG A 3 -29.51 -24.57 -40.88
N LEU A 4 -29.84 -23.60 -40.05
CA LEU A 4 -29.14 -22.33 -39.93
C LEU A 4 -27.91 -22.55 -39.03
N LEU A 5 -26.72 -22.46 -39.64
CA LEU A 5 -25.44 -22.56 -38.99
C LEU A 5 -25.08 -21.16 -38.42
N CYS A 6 -25.16 -21.00 -37.10
CA CYS A 6 -24.81 -19.76 -36.42
C CYS A 6 -23.30 -19.74 -36.21
N CYS A 7 -22.57 -18.98 -37.05
CA CYS A 7 -21.15 -18.71 -36.83
C CYS A 7 -20.98 -17.69 -35.69
N VAL A 8 -20.53 -18.17 -34.52
CA VAL A 8 -20.05 -17.32 -33.44
C VAL A 8 -18.62 -16.87 -33.81
N MET A 9 -18.52 -15.63 -34.26
CA MET A 9 -17.24 -14.98 -34.52
C MET A 9 -16.64 -14.55 -33.20
N ALA A 10 -15.67 -15.31 -32.67
CA ALA A 10 -14.87 -14.92 -31.54
C ALA A 10 -13.90 -13.82 -31.97
N MET A 11 -14.21 -12.58 -31.60
CA MET A 11 -13.34 -11.42 -31.82
C MET A 11 -12.24 -11.47 -30.76
N VAL A 12 -11.07 -12.00 -31.12
CA VAL A 12 -9.86 -11.92 -30.30
C VAL A 12 -9.34 -10.50 -30.42
N LEU A 13 -9.60 -9.69 -29.40
CA LEU A 13 -8.93 -8.40 -29.21
C LEU A 13 -7.48 -8.66 -28.83
N ALA A 14 -6.57 -8.64 -29.80
CA ALA A 14 -5.14 -8.55 -29.54
C ALA A 14 -4.83 -7.14 -29.00
N VAL A 15 -4.78 -7.01 -27.67
CA VAL A 15 -4.22 -5.82 -27.02
C VAL A 15 -2.71 -5.86 -27.25
N THR A 16 -2.22 -5.11 -28.23
CA THR A 16 -0.78 -4.85 -28.40
C THR A 16 -0.34 -3.96 -27.26
N MET A 17 0.22 -4.55 -26.20
CA MET A 17 0.91 -3.82 -25.16
C MET A 17 2.21 -3.25 -25.75
N LEU A 18 2.21 -1.93 -26.00
CA LEU A 18 3.44 -1.17 -26.21
C LEU A 18 4.25 -1.26 -24.89
N PRO A 19 5.57 -1.51 -24.95
CA PRO A 19 6.40 -1.47 -23.76
C PRO A 19 6.49 -0.01 -23.28
N VAL A 20 5.67 0.33 -22.29
CA VAL A 20 5.89 1.52 -21.49
C VAL A 20 7.12 1.22 -20.64
N PHE A 21 8.27 1.82 -20.97
CA PHE A 21 9.42 1.89 -20.08
C PHE A 21 9.09 2.81 -18.91
N GLY A 22 8.20 2.38 -18.04
CA GLY A 22 7.95 2.94 -16.73
C GLY A 22 8.37 1.91 -15.72
N ASN A 23 9.09 2.33 -14.67
CA ASN A 23 9.47 1.49 -13.54
C ASN A 23 8.21 0.76 -13.03
N ALA A 24 8.07 -0.51 -13.39
CA ALA A 24 6.95 -1.32 -12.92
C ALA A 24 7.13 -1.54 -11.43
N ALA A 25 6.28 -0.89 -10.62
CA ALA A 25 6.13 -1.26 -9.23
C ALA A 25 5.59 -2.69 -9.19
N SER A 26 6.28 -3.61 -8.51
CA SER A 26 5.74 -4.93 -8.22
C SER A 26 4.64 -4.74 -7.17
N TYR A 27 3.40 -4.98 -7.56
CA TYR A 27 2.24 -4.92 -6.65
C TYR A 27 2.30 -6.12 -5.71
N GLY A 28 2.38 -5.85 -4.40
CA GLY A 28 2.15 -6.86 -3.37
C GLY A 28 0.67 -7.18 -3.25
N GLU A 29 0.36 -8.40 -2.90
CA GLU A 29 -1.00 -8.81 -2.57
C GLU A 29 -1.49 -8.02 -1.34
N GLU A 30 -2.74 -7.55 -1.39
CA GLU A 30 -3.40 -6.91 -0.25
C GLU A 30 -3.93 -7.99 0.70
N VAL A 31 -3.48 -7.95 1.95
CA VAL A 31 -3.82 -8.96 2.96
C VAL A 31 -4.59 -8.29 4.09
N VAL A 32 -5.72 -8.88 4.51
CA VAL A 32 -6.44 -8.44 5.71
C VAL A 32 -5.58 -8.74 6.93
N THR A 33 -5.28 -7.72 7.72
CA THR A 33 -4.43 -7.81 8.91
C THR A 33 -5.19 -7.73 10.21
N GLU A 34 -6.35 -7.08 10.20
CA GLU A 34 -7.21 -6.93 11.38
C GLU A 34 -8.68 -6.80 10.98
N VAL A 35 -9.57 -7.39 11.78
CA VAL A 35 -11.02 -7.23 11.66
C VAL A 35 -11.54 -6.81 13.04
N PHE A 36 -12.24 -5.69 13.10
CA PHE A 36 -12.79 -5.12 14.32
C PHE A 36 -14.18 -5.67 14.65
N ALA A 37 -14.61 -5.49 15.90
CA ALA A 37 -15.89 -6.04 16.39
C ALA A 37 -17.13 -5.47 15.67
N ASP A 38 -17.04 -4.28 15.09
CA ASP A 38 -18.08 -3.62 14.30
C ASP A 38 -18.12 -4.08 12.83
N GLY A 39 -17.20 -4.97 12.44
CA GLY A 39 -17.05 -5.48 11.08
C GLY A 39 -16.21 -4.60 10.16
N SER A 40 -15.66 -3.49 10.64
CA SER A 40 -14.61 -2.75 9.93
C SER A 40 -13.33 -3.56 9.90
N TYR A 41 -12.41 -3.25 8.96
CA TYR A 41 -11.18 -4.03 8.83
C TYR A 41 -10.03 -3.23 8.24
N GLU A 42 -8.80 -3.69 8.51
CA GLU A 42 -7.58 -3.18 7.94
C GLU A 42 -6.94 -4.18 6.99
N THR A 43 -6.29 -3.64 5.96
CA THR A 43 -5.47 -4.42 5.03
C THR A 43 -4.07 -3.83 4.93
N GLU A 44 -3.07 -4.67 4.62
CA GLU A 44 -1.72 -4.23 4.32
C GLU A 44 -1.23 -4.77 2.98
N SER A 45 -0.39 -3.99 2.31
CA SER A 45 0.31 -4.39 1.09
C SER A 45 1.69 -3.75 1.03
N ILE A 46 2.64 -4.42 0.36
CA ILE A 46 4.00 -3.92 0.15
C ILE A 46 4.22 -3.74 -1.34
N TYR A 47 4.69 -2.55 -1.73
CA TYR A 47 5.04 -2.22 -3.10
C TYR A 47 6.55 -2.02 -3.18
N LYS A 48 7.23 -2.81 -3.99
CA LYS A 48 8.65 -2.67 -4.26
C LYS A 48 8.81 -1.82 -5.53
N MET A 49 9.47 -0.69 -5.41
CA MET A 49 9.95 0.07 -6.56
C MET A 49 11.28 -0.52 -7.03
N GLN A 50 11.51 -0.52 -8.34
CA GLN A 50 12.65 -1.18 -8.95
C GLN A 50 13.98 -0.71 -8.34
N THR A 51 14.87 -1.67 -8.07
CA THR A 51 16.25 -1.42 -7.64
C THR A 51 17.02 -0.67 -8.73
N ARG A 52 17.67 0.43 -8.35
CA ARG A 52 18.70 1.03 -9.22
C ARG A 52 19.97 0.19 -9.13
N ALA A 53 20.70 0.07 -10.25
CA ALA A 53 22.04 -0.48 -10.23
C ALA A 53 22.88 0.29 -9.19
N GLY A 54 23.48 -0.40 -8.21
CA GLY A 54 24.29 0.24 -7.17
C GLY A 54 23.86 -0.04 -5.72
N GLY A 55 23.04 -1.09 -5.47
CA GLY A 55 22.71 -1.50 -4.10
C GLY A 55 21.73 -0.56 -3.38
N THR A 56 20.78 0.03 -4.10
CA THR A 56 19.69 0.82 -3.52
C THR A 56 18.33 0.25 -3.90
N VAL A 57 17.39 0.31 -2.98
CA VAL A 57 15.99 -0.10 -3.18
C VAL A 57 15.07 0.88 -2.49
N SER A 58 13.92 1.14 -3.08
CA SER A 58 12.83 1.89 -2.45
C SER A 58 11.55 1.09 -2.52
N GLY A 59 10.69 1.31 -1.55
CA GLY A 59 9.36 0.70 -1.53
C GLY A 59 8.42 1.43 -0.61
N SER A 60 7.17 1.01 -0.68
CA SER A 60 6.10 1.54 0.14
C SER A 60 5.37 0.39 0.84
N LYS A 61 4.98 0.60 2.08
CA LYS A 61 4.01 -0.23 2.77
C LYS A 61 2.75 0.59 2.96
N VAL A 62 1.63 -0.01 2.61
CA VAL A 62 0.31 0.65 2.60
C VAL A 62 -0.60 -0.07 3.56
N LYS A 63 -1.33 0.68 4.36
CA LYS A 63 -2.43 0.19 5.19
C LYS A 63 -3.69 0.93 4.78
N ASN A 64 -4.75 0.18 4.49
CA ASN A 64 -6.08 0.69 4.21
C ASN A 64 -7.02 0.32 5.35
N TYR A 65 -7.93 1.21 5.68
CA TYR A 65 -9.02 0.96 6.61
C TYR A 65 -10.36 1.08 5.91
N TYR A 66 -11.16 0.04 6.06
CA TYR A 66 -12.50 -0.07 5.47
C TYR A 66 -13.55 -0.12 6.58
N ASP A 67 -14.67 0.54 6.35
CA ASP A 67 -15.83 0.38 7.21
C ASP A 67 -16.47 -1.01 7.07
N SER A 68 -17.47 -1.33 7.90
CA SER A 68 -18.19 -2.62 7.86
C SER A 68 -18.98 -2.87 6.56
N LYS A 69 -19.11 -1.87 5.69
CA LYS A 69 -19.73 -1.98 4.37
C LYS A 69 -18.70 -2.16 3.24
N GLY A 70 -17.40 -2.17 3.59
CA GLY A 70 -16.30 -2.28 2.64
C GLY A 70 -15.95 -0.95 1.94
N THR A 71 -16.36 0.20 2.50
CA THR A 71 -15.97 1.51 1.97
C THR A 71 -14.61 1.90 2.51
N LEU A 72 -13.66 2.26 1.63
CA LEU A 72 -12.35 2.75 2.03
C LEU A 72 -12.51 4.11 2.73
N CYS A 73 -12.13 4.16 4.01
CA CYS A 73 -12.21 5.37 4.83
C CYS A 73 -10.92 6.19 4.76
N TRP A 74 -9.79 5.54 4.91
CA TRP A 74 -8.47 6.17 4.79
C TRP A 74 -7.39 5.18 4.36
N GLN A 75 -6.31 5.73 3.82
CA GLN A 75 -5.10 5.01 3.45
C GLN A 75 -3.88 5.65 4.13
N PHE A 76 -3.06 4.84 4.76
CA PHE A 76 -1.80 5.24 5.38
C PHE A 76 -0.65 4.61 4.60
N VAL A 77 0.31 5.43 4.17
CA VAL A 77 1.45 5.00 3.35
C VAL A 77 2.75 5.35 4.05
N LEU A 78 3.61 4.36 4.21
CA LEU A 78 5.02 4.50 4.59
C LEU A 78 5.89 4.30 3.35
N ASN A 79 6.74 5.27 3.03
CA ASN A 79 7.75 5.14 1.98
C ASN A 79 9.13 5.00 2.62
N GLY A 80 9.90 4.02 2.19
CA GLY A 80 11.27 3.78 2.64
C GLY A 80 12.25 3.70 1.47
N SER A 81 13.44 4.28 1.64
CA SER A 81 14.57 4.08 0.74
C SER A 81 15.72 3.49 1.53
N PHE A 82 16.44 2.55 0.91
CA PHE A 82 17.48 1.77 1.56
C PHE A 82 18.70 1.64 0.65
N SER A 83 19.89 1.59 1.26
CA SER A 83 21.10 1.10 0.63
C SER A 83 21.44 -0.28 1.19
N TYR A 84 21.98 -1.16 0.34
CA TYR A 84 22.41 -2.50 0.75
C TYR A 84 23.69 -2.91 0.02
N THR A 85 24.48 -3.80 0.65
CA THR A 85 25.83 -4.13 0.21
C THR A 85 26.07 -5.64 0.01
N GLY A 86 25.03 -6.49 0.23
CA GLY A 86 25.17 -7.95 0.30
C GLY A 86 25.55 -8.45 1.71
N SER A 87 26.10 -7.59 2.57
CA SER A 87 26.43 -7.90 3.98
C SER A 87 25.55 -7.15 4.97
N SER A 88 25.09 -5.97 4.61
CA SER A 88 24.24 -5.09 5.45
C SER A 88 23.22 -4.31 4.61
N ALA A 89 22.25 -3.72 5.27
CA ALA A 89 21.34 -2.74 4.71
C ALA A 89 21.13 -1.57 5.69
N THR A 90 20.85 -0.40 5.16
CA THR A 90 20.59 0.83 5.94
C THR A 90 19.45 1.61 5.33
N CYS A 91 18.51 2.04 6.17
CA CYS A 91 17.43 2.94 5.75
C CYS A 91 17.97 4.36 5.57
N THR A 92 17.90 4.87 4.35
CA THR A 92 18.40 6.21 4.00
C THR A 92 17.32 7.28 4.11
N SER A 93 16.05 6.92 3.86
CA SER A 93 14.89 7.82 3.96
C SER A 93 13.66 7.09 4.47
N SER A 94 12.85 7.78 5.27
CA SER A 94 11.53 7.34 5.72
C SER A 94 10.57 8.53 5.69
N THR A 95 9.45 8.39 5.00
CA THR A 95 8.38 9.39 4.93
C THR A 95 7.03 8.72 5.02
N CYS A 96 6.00 9.44 5.47
CA CYS A 96 4.65 8.91 5.50
C CYS A 96 3.60 9.92 5.05
N SER A 97 2.48 9.40 4.56
CA SER A 97 1.31 10.18 4.18
C SER A 97 0.02 9.46 4.58
N VAL A 98 -1.03 10.24 4.83
CA VAL A 98 -2.38 9.72 5.03
C VAL A 98 -3.29 10.40 4.02
N SER A 99 -4.12 9.63 3.33
CA SER A 99 -5.19 10.10 2.46
C SER A 99 -6.53 9.72 3.08
N ILE A 100 -7.46 10.67 3.15
CA ILE A 100 -8.82 10.48 3.66
C ILE A 100 -9.78 10.40 2.47
N TYR A 101 -10.63 9.38 2.45
CA TYR A 101 -11.60 9.11 1.37
C TYR A 101 -13.05 9.19 1.84
N SER A 102 -13.30 9.02 3.15
CA SER A 102 -14.65 9.07 3.72
C SER A 102 -14.86 10.35 4.53
N GLN A 103 -16.04 10.94 4.36
CA GLN A 103 -16.44 12.12 5.11
C GLN A 103 -16.49 11.85 6.61
N GLY A 104 -16.09 12.83 7.41
CA GLY A 104 -16.02 12.71 8.87
C GLY A 104 -14.66 12.26 9.40
N TRP A 105 -13.86 11.57 8.59
CA TRP A 105 -12.50 11.19 8.97
C TRP A 105 -11.51 12.35 8.79
N TYR A 106 -10.50 12.42 9.65
CA TYR A 106 -9.41 13.40 9.59
C TYR A 106 -8.14 12.87 10.26
N VAL A 107 -7.00 13.47 9.95
CA VAL A 107 -5.71 13.11 10.52
C VAL A 107 -5.49 13.89 11.81
N ILE A 108 -5.29 13.19 12.93
CA ILE A 108 -4.92 13.79 14.21
C ILE A 108 -3.40 13.97 14.26
N SER A 109 -2.64 12.93 13.94
CA SER A 109 -1.18 12.96 13.93
C SER A 109 -0.61 11.96 12.94
N LYS A 110 0.60 12.24 12.45
CA LYS A 110 1.43 11.28 11.72
C LYS A 110 2.90 11.59 11.91
N ASN A 111 3.72 10.56 11.96
CA ASN A 111 5.17 10.69 12.09
C ASN A 111 5.86 9.52 11.39
N ALA A 112 7.03 9.78 10.79
CA ALA A 112 7.91 8.75 10.24
C ALA A 112 9.30 8.84 10.87
N SER A 113 9.93 7.70 11.05
CA SER A 113 11.28 7.57 11.61
C SER A 113 12.05 6.46 10.89
N LYS A 114 13.37 6.44 11.06
CA LYS A 114 14.24 5.38 10.55
C LYS A 114 15.27 4.97 11.57
N SER A 115 15.61 3.69 11.58
CA SER A 115 16.67 3.13 12.43
C SER A 115 17.28 1.90 11.78
N GLY A 116 18.59 1.83 11.68
CA GLY A 116 19.29 0.72 11.02
C GLY A 116 18.75 0.48 9.62
N ASN A 117 18.26 -0.73 9.35
CA ASN A 117 17.68 -1.15 8.08
C ASN A 117 16.13 -1.04 8.03
N THR A 118 15.55 -0.22 8.90
CA THR A 118 14.10 -0.14 9.12
C THR A 118 13.60 1.28 8.94
N ALA A 119 12.55 1.45 8.14
CA ALA A 119 11.67 2.60 8.11
C ALA A 119 10.42 2.30 8.93
N SER A 120 9.95 3.25 9.73
CA SER A 120 8.76 3.12 10.56
C SER A 120 7.90 4.36 10.46
N ALA A 121 6.58 4.20 10.59
CA ALA A 121 5.66 5.31 10.69
C ALA A 121 4.48 4.98 11.60
N ASN A 122 3.94 6.01 12.24
CA ASN A 122 2.73 5.95 13.04
C ASN A 122 1.79 7.06 12.59
N ALA A 123 0.49 6.79 12.60
CA ALA A 123 -0.54 7.77 12.34
C ALA A 123 -1.74 7.52 13.26
N THR A 124 -2.45 8.58 13.59
CA THR A 124 -3.71 8.51 14.32
C THR A 124 -4.75 9.27 13.52
N MET A 125 -5.84 8.62 13.21
CA MET A 125 -7.00 9.16 12.51
C MET A 125 -8.17 9.27 13.48
N GLY A 126 -8.98 10.32 13.33
CA GLY A 126 -10.21 10.54 14.08
C GLY A 126 -11.40 10.53 13.14
N GLU A 127 -12.52 10.03 13.63
CA GLU A 127 -13.83 10.12 12.99
C GLU A 127 -14.72 11.08 13.80
N SER A 128 -15.28 12.06 13.13
CA SER A 128 -16.18 13.06 13.73
C SER A 128 -17.64 12.73 13.36
N SER A 129 -18.50 12.76 14.36
CA SER A 129 -19.94 12.71 14.17
C SER A 129 -20.60 13.88 14.90
N GLY A 130 -21.33 14.72 14.16
CA GLY A 130 -21.96 15.92 14.75
C GLY A 130 -20.95 16.94 15.30
N GLY A 131 -19.70 16.97 14.80
CA GLY A 131 -18.65 17.88 15.27
C GLY A 131 -17.91 17.42 16.52
N VAL A 132 -18.19 16.21 17.03
CA VAL A 132 -17.52 15.60 18.17
C VAL A 132 -16.70 14.40 17.70
N LEU A 133 -15.54 14.16 18.30
CA LEU A 133 -14.75 12.95 18.06
C LEU A 133 -15.56 11.72 18.49
N ALA A 134 -15.98 10.91 17.52
CA ALA A 134 -16.79 9.71 17.75
C ALA A 134 -15.93 8.45 17.84
N ASN A 135 -14.83 8.40 17.06
CA ASN A 135 -13.92 7.26 17.01
C ASN A 135 -12.48 7.71 16.77
N GLN A 136 -11.52 6.91 17.22
CA GLN A 136 -10.09 7.14 16.98
C GLN A 136 -9.39 5.82 16.68
N VAL A 137 -8.66 5.79 15.56
CA VAL A 137 -7.87 4.64 15.14
C VAL A 137 -6.41 5.03 15.03
N SER A 138 -5.53 4.22 15.62
CA SER A 138 -4.09 4.38 15.51
C SER A 138 -3.50 3.27 14.66
N ALA A 139 -2.69 3.63 13.68
CA ALA A 139 -2.05 2.71 12.75
C ALA A 139 -0.53 2.84 12.83
N SER A 140 0.17 1.73 12.71
CA SER A 140 1.63 1.68 12.60
C SER A 140 2.03 0.86 11.38
N LEU A 141 3.13 1.27 10.73
CA LEU A 141 3.75 0.57 9.62
C LEU A 141 5.25 0.46 9.83
N THR A 142 5.80 -0.68 9.43
CA THR A 142 7.24 -0.92 9.44
C THR A 142 7.64 -1.58 8.13
N LEU A 143 8.65 -1.05 7.47
CA LEU A 143 9.24 -1.58 6.24
C LEU A 143 10.72 -1.82 6.49
N ARG A 144 11.18 -3.06 6.27
CA ARG A 144 12.56 -3.47 6.46
C ARG A 144 13.20 -3.85 5.14
N CYS A 145 14.51 -3.61 5.05
CA CYS A 145 15.32 -4.08 3.94
C CYS A 145 16.38 -5.07 4.45
N ASP A 146 16.49 -6.22 3.81
CA ASP A 146 17.57 -7.16 4.09
C ASP A 146 18.86 -6.78 3.35
N LYS A 147 19.96 -7.50 3.66
CA LYS A 147 21.27 -7.29 3.03
C LYS A 147 21.30 -7.49 1.51
N ASN A 148 20.29 -8.15 0.93
CA ASN A 148 20.16 -8.44 -0.50
C ASN A 148 19.17 -7.49 -1.21
N GLY A 149 18.59 -6.51 -0.48
CA GLY A 149 17.61 -5.56 -1.03
C GLY A 149 16.18 -6.09 -1.09
N ASN A 150 15.83 -7.14 -0.34
CA ASN A 150 14.46 -7.59 -0.20
C ASN A 150 13.74 -6.75 0.86
N LEU A 151 12.50 -6.36 0.56
CA LEU A 151 11.63 -5.59 1.43
C LEU A 151 10.60 -6.52 2.10
N SER A 152 10.34 -6.28 3.39
CA SER A 152 9.36 -6.99 4.22
C SER A 152 8.64 -6.09 5.21
#